data_8f1fbfcc2e1e6f457a4ecb1b6d83ccf2
#
_entry.id   8f1fbfcc2e1e6f457a4ecb1b6d83ccf2
#
_cell.length_a   1.000
_cell.length_b   1.000
_cell.length_c   1.000
_cell.angle_alpha   90.00
_cell.angle_beta   90.00
_cell.angle_gamma   90.00
#
_symmetry.space_group_name_H-M   'P 1'
#
loop_
_entity.id
_entity.type
_entity.pdbx_description
1 polymer ?
#
loop_
_entity_poly.entity_id
_entity_poly.type
_entity_poly.pdbx_seq_one_letter_code
_entity_poly.pdbx_strand_id
1 'polypeptide(L)'
;MNITNIKKEIISFMNKMNYEVIDISYVPGIVQTCVDEFTGDEYEELTDDTMNVKLTKDLVLDDFQEQRLNEFEAYIYFSYHNIVINYTT
;
A
#
# COMPACT_ATOMS: atom_id res chain seq x y z
N MET A 1 14.78 -0.94 6.07
CA MET A 1 13.85 -0.99 4.92
C MET A 1 14.24 0.09 3.91
N ASN A 2 14.27 -0.26 2.65
CA ASN A 2 14.68 0.69 1.59
C ASN A 2 13.47 1.27 0.87
N ILE A 3 12.97 2.40 1.36
CA ILE A 3 11.78 3.06 0.81
C ILE A 3 11.99 3.51 -0.63
N THR A 4 13.21 3.93 -1.00
CA THR A 4 13.52 4.32 -2.36
C THR A 4 13.34 3.16 -3.35
N ASN A 5 13.76 1.95 -2.98
CA ASN A 5 13.57 0.77 -3.82
C ASN A 5 12.09 0.41 -3.97
N ILE A 6 11.32 0.50 -2.90
CA ILE A 6 9.87 0.24 -2.94
C ILE A 6 9.20 1.23 -3.91
N LYS A 7 9.52 2.51 -3.81
CA LYS A 7 8.99 3.53 -4.72
C LYS A 7 9.31 3.23 -6.18
N LYS A 8 10.56 2.83 -6.45
CA LYS A 8 10.99 2.47 -7.82
C LYS A 8 10.22 1.27 -8.36
N GLU A 9 10.00 0.24 -7.55
CA GLU A 9 9.24 -0.93 -7.96
C GLU A 9 7.79 -0.58 -8.27
N ILE A 10 7.17 0.26 -7.44
CA ILE A 10 5.79 0.72 -7.66
C ILE A 10 5.69 1.52 -8.96
N ILE A 11 6.59 2.47 -9.17
CA ILE A 11 6.60 3.30 -10.38
C ILE A 11 6.78 2.42 -11.62
N SER A 12 7.72 1.50 -11.60
CA SER A 12 7.98 0.58 -12.72
C SER A 12 6.76 -0.27 -13.03
N PHE A 13 6.12 -0.84 -12.02
CA PHE A 13 4.92 -1.66 -12.19
C PHE A 13 3.76 -0.84 -12.77
N MET A 14 3.49 0.34 -12.21
CA MET A 14 2.39 1.18 -12.68
C MET A 14 2.61 1.65 -14.12
N ASN A 15 3.85 2.00 -14.48
CA ASN A 15 4.19 2.35 -15.86
C ASN A 15 3.93 1.21 -16.84
N LYS A 16 4.21 -0.02 -16.46
CA LYS A 16 3.91 -1.21 -17.29
C LYS A 16 2.41 -1.41 -17.50
N MET A 17 1.60 -0.92 -16.58
CA MET A 17 0.14 -0.94 -16.68
C MET A 17 -0.43 0.33 -17.35
N ASN A 18 0.41 1.19 -17.90
CA ASN A 18 0.04 2.47 -18.53
C ASN A 18 -0.55 3.49 -17.54
N TYR A 19 -0.07 3.48 -16.32
CA TYR A 19 -0.42 4.49 -15.31
C TYR A 19 0.81 5.31 -14.96
N GLU A 20 0.66 6.63 -15.02
CA GLU A 20 1.71 7.56 -14.61
C GLU A 20 1.55 7.89 -13.12
N VAL A 21 2.65 7.75 -12.39
CA VAL A 21 2.71 8.10 -10.97
C VAL A 21 3.20 9.53 -10.82
N ILE A 22 2.40 10.38 -10.18
CA ILE A 22 2.77 11.77 -9.92
C ILE A 22 3.66 11.86 -8.68
N ASP A 23 3.29 11.13 -7.63
CA ASP A 23 3.97 11.19 -6.34
C ASP A 23 3.71 9.92 -5.55
N ILE A 24 4.64 9.58 -4.66
CA ILE A 24 4.48 8.50 -3.70
C ILE A 24 4.91 9.01 -2.33
N SER A 25 4.03 8.90 -1.35
CA SER A 25 4.30 9.27 0.03
C SER A 25 4.33 8.02 0.91
N TYR A 26 5.35 7.93 1.75
CA TYR A 26 5.44 6.88 2.78
C TYR A 26 4.86 7.39 4.09
N VAL A 27 3.93 6.61 4.64
CA VAL A 27 3.33 6.88 5.95
C VAL A 27 3.63 5.69 6.86
N PRO A 28 4.49 5.86 7.87
CA PRO A 28 4.79 4.77 8.78
C PRO A 28 3.58 4.38 9.61
N GLY A 29 3.49 3.09 9.94
CA GLY A 29 2.48 2.59 10.86
C GLY A 29 2.66 3.18 12.25
N ILE A 30 1.57 3.22 12.99
CA ILE A 30 1.55 3.73 14.37
C ILE A 30 1.02 2.65 15.31
N VAL A 31 1.37 2.78 16.59
CA VAL A 31 0.75 2.01 17.65
C VAL A 31 -0.48 2.77 18.12
N GLN A 32 -1.64 2.12 18.10
CA GLN A 32 -2.89 2.71 18.57
C GLN A 32 -3.47 1.88 19.71
N THR A 33 -4.12 2.54 20.65
CA THR A 33 -4.84 1.89 21.74
C THR A 33 -6.26 1.59 21.29
N CYS A 34 -6.64 0.32 21.41
CA CYS A 34 -7.99 -0.15 21.09
C CYS A 34 -8.67 -0.67 22.36
N VAL A 35 -10.00 -0.70 22.36
CA VAL A 35 -10.79 -1.23 23.48
C VAL A 35 -11.58 -2.43 22.98
N ASP A 36 -11.47 -3.55 23.69
CA ASP A 36 -12.28 -4.74 23.42
C ASP A 36 -13.75 -4.45 23.79
N GLU A 37 -14.65 -4.60 22.83
CA GLU A 37 -16.08 -4.32 23.01
C GLU A 37 -16.76 -5.24 24.01
N PHE A 38 -16.23 -6.45 24.20
CA PHE A 38 -16.83 -7.46 25.08
C PHE A 38 -16.32 -7.40 26.51
N THR A 39 -15.03 -7.13 26.70
CA THR A 39 -14.40 -7.15 28.02
C THR A 39 -14.10 -5.75 28.55
N GLY A 40 -14.05 -4.73 27.68
CA GLY A 40 -13.66 -3.38 28.05
C GLY A 40 -12.16 -3.21 28.27
N ASP A 41 -11.36 -4.25 28.04
CA ASP A 41 -9.92 -4.19 28.20
C ASP A 41 -9.25 -3.39 27.07
N GLU A 42 -8.24 -2.61 27.44
CA GLU A 42 -7.42 -1.88 26.48
C GLU A 42 -6.30 -2.78 25.95
N TYR A 43 -6.03 -2.68 24.65
CA TYR A 43 -4.89 -3.34 24.03
C TYR A 43 -4.26 -2.43 23.00
N GLU A 44 -2.99 -2.68 22.66
CA GLU A 44 -2.26 -1.94 21.65
C GLU A 44 -2.26 -2.71 20.33
N GLU A 45 -2.48 -1.99 19.23
CA GLU A 45 -2.44 -2.54 17.88
C GLU A 45 -1.49 -1.69 17.02
N LEU A 46 -0.61 -2.37 16.27
CA LEU A 46 0.30 -1.73 15.32
C LEU A 46 -0.38 -1.69 13.96
N THR A 47 -0.52 -0.49 13.38
CA THR A 47 -1.03 -0.33 12.01
C THR A 47 0.09 -0.61 11.01
N ASP A 48 -0.28 -1.04 9.80
CA ASP A 48 0.68 -1.28 8.72
C ASP A 48 1.23 0.05 8.16
N ASP A 49 2.46 -0.01 7.65
CA ASP A 49 3.02 1.10 6.90
C ASP A 49 2.27 1.23 5.56
N THR A 50 2.08 2.44 5.09
CA THR A 50 1.33 2.71 3.87
C THR A 50 2.16 3.51 2.87
N MET A 51 2.13 3.09 1.61
CA MET A 51 2.64 3.86 0.48
C MET A 51 1.44 4.45 -0.25
N ASN A 52 1.27 5.78 -0.18
CA ASN A 52 0.23 6.49 -0.90
C ASN A 52 0.72 6.88 -2.28
N VAL A 53 0.13 6.29 -3.31
CA VAL A 53 0.50 6.48 -4.71
C VAL A 53 -0.51 7.40 -5.37
N LYS A 54 -0.04 8.56 -5.84
CA LYS A 54 -0.86 9.51 -6.57
C LYS A 54 -0.70 9.30 -8.07
N LEU A 55 -1.82 9.07 -8.75
CA LEU A 55 -1.88 8.81 -10.18
C LEU A 55 -2.51 9.99 -10.93
N THR A 56 -2.25 10.07 -12.24
CA THR A 56 -2.84 11.10 -13.11
C THR A 56 -4.30 10.83 -13.46
N LYS A 57 -4.77 9.59 -13.26
CA LYS A 57 -6.13 9.15 -13.57
C LYS A 57 -6.56 8.04 -12.65
N ASP A 58 -7.86 7.83 -12.51
CA ASP A 58 -8.42 6.74 -11.70
C ASP A 58 -8.00 5.37 -12.22
N LEU A 59 -7.83 4.43 -11.31
CA LEU A 59 -7.58 3.03 -11.65
C LEU A 59 -8.87 2.42 -12.20
N VAL A 60 -8.82 2.06 -13.48
CA VAL A 60 -9.88 1.30 -14.15
C VAL A 60 -9.21 0.06 -14.74
N LEU A 61 -9.43 -1.09 -14.13
CA LEU A 61 -8.74 -2.32 -14.46
C LEU A 61 -9.74 -3.38 -14.89
N ASP A 62 -9.34 -4.19 -15.90
CA ASP A 62 -10.05 -5.43 -16.19
C ASP A 62 -9.64 -6.53 -15.17
N ASP A 63 -10.30 -7.68 -15.23
CA ASP A 63 -10.06 -8.77 -14.27
C ASP A 63 -8.61 -9.26 -14.30
N PHE A 64 -7.99 -9.32 -15.46
CA PHE A 64 -6.60 -9.74 -15.61
C PHE A 64 -5.64 -8.72 -15.00
N GLN A 65 -5.84 -7.45 -15.25
CA GLN A 65 -5.03 -6.36 -14.69
C GLN A 65 -5.19 -6.28 -13.18
N GLU A 66 -6.42 -6.43 -12.68
CA GLU A 66 -6.71 -6.45 -11.25
C GLU A 66 -5.98 -7.60 -10.54
N GLN A 67 -5.97 -8.78 -11.14
CA GLN A 67 -5.24 -9.92 -10.60
C GLN A 67 -3.74 -9.64 -10.54
N ARG A 68 -3.17 -9.06 -11.58
CA ARG A 68 -1.75 -8.68 -11.59
C ARG A 68 -1.42 -7.65 -10.52
N LEU A 69 -2.29 -6.67 -10.33
CA LEU A 69 -2.12 -5.65 -9.29
C LEU A 69 -2.17 -6.29 -7.89
N ASN A 70 -3.13 -7.17 -7.65
CA ASN A 70 -3.24 -7.87 -6.37
C ASN A 70 -2.00 -8.72 -6.08
N GLU A 71 -1.46 -9.41 -7.07
CA GLU A 71 -0.23 -10.20 -6.92
C GLU A 71 0.97 -9.30 -6.61
N PHE A 72 1.07 -8.14 -7.26
CA PHE A 72 2.13 -7.18 -6.99
C PHE A 72 2.01 -6.60 -5.58
N GLU A 73 0.81 -6.22 -5.15
CA GLU A 73 0.57 -5.72 -3.80
C GLU A 73 0.93 -6.76 -2.73
N ALA A 74 0.60 -8.03 -2.97
CA ALA A 74 0.98 -9.12 -2.07
C ALA A 74 2.50 -9.29 -2.03
N TYR A 75 3.18 -9.20 -3.17
CA TYR A 75 4.64 -9.25 -3.23
C TYR A 75 5.27 -8.13 -2.40
N ILE A 76 4.80 -6.90 -2.53
CA ILE A 76 5.29 -5.76 -1.74
C ILE A 76 5.02 -5.96 -0.25
N TYR A 77 3.82 -6.39 0.09
CA TYR A 77 3.41 -6.61 1.48
C TYR A 77 4.33 -7.61 2.19
N PHE A 78 4.59 -8.75 1.57
CA PHE A 78 5.40 -9.80 2.18
C PHE A 78 6.92 -9.56 2.07
N SER A 79 7.37 -8.89 1.01
CA SER A 79 8.80 -8.64 0.81
C SER A 79 9.36 -7.50 1.66
N TYR A 80 8.52 -6.53 2.04
CA TYR A 80 8.93 -5.32 2.72
C TYR A 80 8.28 -5.12 4.10
N HIS A 81 7.91 -6.20 4.78
CA HIS A 81 7.36 -6.17 6.15
C HIS A 81 6.04 -5.40 6.29
N ASN A 82 4.99 -5.90 5.65
CA ASN A 82 3.62 -5.45 5.83
C ASN A 82 3.37 -4.01 5.34
N ILE A 83 3.83 -3.70 4.14
CA ILE A 83 3.53 -2.42 3.50
C ILE A 83 2.28 -2.55 2.65
N VAL A 84 1.32 -1.67 2.88
CA VAL A 84 0.07 -1.56 2.12
C VAL A 84 0.19 -0.42 1.11
N ILE A 85 -0.34 -0.61 -0.10
CA ILE A 85 -0.36 0.41 -1.14
C ILE A 85 -1.77 0.98 -1.25
N ASN A 86 -1.87 2.31 -1.25
CA ASN A 86 -3.13 3.03 -1.43
C ASN A 86 -3.00 3.96 -2.64
N TYR A 87 -4.03 4.01 -3.49
CA TYR A 87 -4.02 4.78 -4.74
C TYR A 87 -5.00 5.95 -4.65
N THR A 88 -4.55 7.12 -5.11
CA THR A 88 -5.35 8.35 -5.17
C THR A 88 -5.14 9.05 -6.52
N THR A 89 -5.97 10.01 -6.82
CA THR A 89 -5.83 10.88 -8.00
C THR A 89 -5.80 12.36 -7.65
#